data_86460cc099ce4b424d5d915f39b9ac8d
#
_entry.id   86460cc099ce4b424d5d915f39b9ac8d
#
_cell.length_a   1.000
_cell.length_b   1.000
_cell.length_c   1.000
_cell.angle_alpha   90.00
_cell.angle_beta   90.00
_cell.angle_gamma   90.00
#
_symmetry.space_group_name_H-M   'P 1'
#
loop_
_entity.id
_entity.type
_entity.pdbx_description
1 polymer ?
#
loop_
_entity_poly.entity_id
_entity_poly.type
_entity_poly.pdbx_seq_one_letter_code
_entity_poly.pdbx_strand_id
1 'polypeptide(L)'
;IMLTRSGYVIKDGPIQEFKRELTVRPIINNEFGFPPPPFRVYRTTKNGVCVPRFYGTSKIGEPKDDKRPEPAGSEAKFVGQLRDATHQNAALAAALSAGHGVLSLPCGYGKTTVSLAIASKLGYRTMIIVHKQFLADQWRERIQQFCPGATIGIVQQDKKEVECDFIIAMLQSLSLKEYSFSDFESIGT
;
A
#
# COMPACT_ATOMS: atom_id res chain seq x y z
N ILE A 1 -4.02 -15.39 -17.12
CA ILE A 1 -3.85 -14.98 -15.73
C ILE A 1 -2.59 -14.15 -15.66
N MET A 2 -2.70 -12.90 -15.26
CA MET A 2 -1.60 -11.93 -15.32
C MET A 2 -1.71 -10.96 -14.16
N LEU A 3 -0.59 -10.68 -13.48
CA LEU A 3 -0.51 -9.60 -12.51
C LEU A 3 -0.07 -8.31 -13.21
N THR A 4 -0.79 -7.25 -12.93
CA THR A 4 -0.50 -5.92 -13.47
C THR A 4 -0.53 -4.89 -12.34
N ARG A 5 -0.11 -3.67 -12.61
CA ARG A 5 -0.25 -2.55 -11.67
C ARG A 5 -1.71 -2.34 -11.21
N SER A 6 -2.69 -2.64 -12.06
CA SER A 6 -4.12 -2.50 -11.71
C SER A 6 -4.65 -3.63 -10.84
N GLY A 7 -3.91 -4.72 -10.70
CA GLY A 7 -4.29 -5.91 -9.95
C GLY A 7 -4.14 -7.20 -10.75
N TYR A 8 -4.76 -8.24 -10.27
CA TYR A 8 -4.72 -9.58 -10.85
C TYR A 8 -5.80 -9.74 -11.92
N VAL A 9 -5.40 -9.92 -13.18
CA VAL A 9 -6.30 -10.00 -14.35
C VAL A 9 -6.64 -11.44 -14.68
N ILE A 10 -7.94 -11.74 -14.65
CA ILE A 10 -8.52 -13.05 -14.96
C ILE A 10 -9.33 -12.94 -16.24
N LYS A 11 -8.99 -13.72 -17.26
CA LYS A 11 -9.71 -13.74 -18.53
C LYS A 11 -10.75 -14.86 -18.58
N ASP A 12 -10.44 -16.01 -17.96
CA ASP A 12 -11.24 -17.22 -18.03
C ASP A 12 -11.52 -17.73 -16.61
N GLY A 13 -12.71 -18.29 -16.38
CA GLY A 13 -13.10 -18.88 -15.12
C GLY A 13 -14.45 -18.37 -14.59
N PRO A 14 -14.78 -18.58 -13.32
CA PRO A 14 -16.07 -18.24 -12.71
C PRO A 14 -16.19 -16.73 -12.42
N ILE A 15 -16.08 -15.88 -13.47
CA ILE A 15 -16.04 -14.42 -13.35
C ILE A 15 -17.25 -13.86 -12.59
N GLN A 16 -18.43 -14.45 -12.74
CA GLN A 16 -19.64 -13.98 -12.04
C GLN A 16 -19.59 -14.24 -10.54
N GLU A 17 -18.98 -15.35 -10.14
CA GLU A 17 -18.74 -15.68 -8.74
C GLU A 17 -17.78 -14.66 -8.11
N PHE A 18 -16.67 -14.37 -8.76
CA PHE A 18 -15.70 -13.35 -8.30
C PHE A 18 -16.35 -11.98 -8.16
N LYS A 19 -17.18 -11.57 -9.13
CA LYS A 19 -17.94 -10.31 -9.04
C LYS A 19 -18.90 -10.29 -7.86
N ARG A 20 -19.56 -11.39 -7.57
CA ARG A 20 -20.47 -11.52 -6.43
C ARG A 20 -19.73 -11.41 -5.10
N GLU A 21 -18.63 -12.15 -4.93
CA GLU A 21 -17.81 -12.13 -3.73
C GLU A 21 -17.18 -10.75 -3.49
N LEU A 22 -16.72 -10.09 -4.55
CA LEU A 22 -16.06 -8.78 -4.50
C LEU A 22 -17.04 -7.59 -4.58
N THR A 23 -18.35 -7.84 -4.47
CA THR A 23 -19.35 -6.80 -4.27
C THR A 23 -19.67 -6.70 -2.78
N VAL A 24 -19.03 -5.74 -2.11
CA VAL A 24 -19.15 -5.55 -0.66
C VAL A 24 -20.44 -4.82 -0.34
N ARG A 25 -21.19 -5.36 0.61
CA ARG A 25 -22.39 -4.73 1.19
C ARG A 25 -22.07 -4.32 2.62
N PRO A 26 -21.95 -3.02 2.91
CA PRO A 26 -21.64 -2.58 4.25
C PRO A 26 -22.78 -2.97 5.22
N ILE A 27 -22.39 -3.56 6.34
CA ILE A 27 -23.31 -3.85 7.45
C ILE A 27 -23.19 -2.68 8.43
N ILE A 28 -24.25 -1.91 8.59
CA ILE A 28 -24.33 -0.88 9.62
C ILE A 28 -25.42 -1.26 10.62
N ASN A 29 -25.18 -1.01 11.91
CA ASN A 29 -26.22 -1.10 12.92
C ASN A 29 -27.26 -0.01 12.63
N ASN A 30 -28.50 -0.43 12.37
CA ASN A 30 -29.61 0.36 11.81
C ASN A 30 -30.19 1.45 12.74
N GLU A 31 -29.45 1.97 13.71
CA GLU A 31 -30.01 3.02 14.57
C GLU A 31 -30.08 4.40 13.90
N PHE A 32 -29.34 4.65 12.81
CA PHE A 32 -29.28 5.96 12.17
C PHE A 32 -29.06 5.88 10.64
N GLY A 33 -30.07 5.49 9.87
CA GLY A 33 -30.10 5.73 8.44
C GLY A 33 -30.11 4.48 7.54
N PHE A 34 -30.22 4.71 6.21
CA PHE A 34 -30.16 3.66 5.20
C PHE A 34 -28.73 3.15 5.04
N PRO A 35 -28.53 1.83 4.82
CA PRO A 35 -27.21 1.29 4.54
C PRO A 35 -26.63 1.93 3.27
N PRO A 36 -25.34 2.25 3.25
CA PRO A 36 -24.70 2.75 2.04
C PRO A 36 -24.82 1.72 0.92
N PRO A 37 -24.84 2.17 -0.36
CA PRO A 37 -24.98 1.27 -1.48
C PRO A 37 -23.81 0.29 -1.55
N PRO A 38 -24.03 -0.93 -2.09
CA PRO A 38 -22.95 -1.87 -2.34
C PRO A 38 -21.87 -1.26 -3.24
N PHE A 39 -20.61 -1.56 -2.95
CA PHE A 39 -19.50 -1.13 -3.78
C PHE A 39 -18.66 -2.31 -4.28
N ARG A 40 -18.03 -2.13 -5.45
CA ARG A 40 -17.26 -3.17 -6.14
C ARG A 40 -15.78 -3.01 -5.81
N VAL A 41 -15.14 -4.11 -5.41
CA VAL A 41 -13.68 -4.21 -5.18
C VAL A 41 -12.99 -4.87 -6.39
N TYR A 42 -13.59 -4.79 -7.55
CA TYR A 42 -13.07 -5.30 -8.83
C TYR A 42 -13.33 -4.31 -9.96
N ARG A 43 -12.59 -4.46 -11.05
CA ARG A 43 -12.83 -3.71 -12.29
C ARG A 43 -13.14 -4.70 -13.42
N THR A 44 -14.11 -4.38 -14.25
CA THR A 44 -14.38 -5.15 -15.46
C THR A 44 -13.44 -4.69 -16.56
N THR A 45 -12.81 -5.63 -17.26
CA THR A 45 -11.97 -5.38 -18.42
C THR A 45 -12.69 -5.86 -19.69
N LYS A 46 -12.19 -5.50 -20.89
CA LYS A 46 -12.78 -5.95 -22.16
C LYS A 46 -12.91 -7.49 -22.24
N ASN A 47 -11.96 -8.23 -21.67
CA ASN A 47 -11.85 -9.68 -21.80
C ASN A 47 -11.78 -10.38 -20.43
N GLY A 48 -12.45 -9.85 -19.38
CA GLY A 48 -12.41 -10.49 -18.08
C GLY A 48 -12.63 -9.56 -16.90
N VAL A 49 -11.99 -9.85 -15.79
CA VAL A 49 -12.09 -9.09 -14.55
C VAL A 49 -10.71 -8.87 -13.95
N CYS A 50 -10.49 -7.68 -13.41
CA CYS A 50 -9.32 -7.35 -12.60
C CYS A 50 -9.74 -7.33 -11.12
N VAL A 51 -9.11 -8.17 -10.31
CA VAL A 51 -9.42 -8.36 -8.89
C VAL A 51 -8.21 -7.97 -8.03
N PRO A 52 -8.38 -7.75 -6.71
CA PRO A 52 -7.25 -7.55 -5.81
C PRO A 52 -6.25 -8.70 -5.91
N ARG A 53 -4.95 -8.36 -5.87
CA ARG A 53 -3.85 -9.33 -6.06
C ARG A 53 -4.02 -10.58 -5.20
N PHE A 54 -4.12 -10.40 -3.88
CA PHE A 54 -4.16 -11.53 -2.95
C PHE A 54 -5.44 -12.36 -3.03
N TYR A 55 -6.56 -11.74 -3.43
CA TYR A 55 -7.77 -12.49 -3.75
C TYR A 55 -7.52 -13.39 -4.97
N GLY A 56 -6.95 -12.84 -6.05
CA GLY A 56 -6.61 -13.61 -7.24
C GLY A 56 -5.65 -14.75 -6.97
N THR A 57 -4.56 -14.47 -6.25
CA THR A 57 -3.56 -15.49 -5.88
C THR A 57 -4.17 -16.60 -5.00
N SER A 58 -5.01 -16.25 -4.02
CA SER A 58 -5.62 -17.26 -3.13
C SER A 58 -6.67 -18.12 -3.83
N LYS A 59 -7.38 -17.59 -4.82
CA LYS A 59 -8.46 -18.32 -5.53
C LYS A 59 -7.96 -19.13 -6.72
N ILE A 60 -6.91 -18.69 -7.38
CA ILE A 60 -6.47 -19.24 -8.67
C ILE A 60 -5.01 -19.71 -8.63
N GLY A 61 -4.20 -19.15 -7.75
CA GLY A 61 -2.77 -19.43 -7.65
C GLY A 61 -1.89 -18.29 -8.16
N GLU A 62 -0.60 -18.55 -8.27
CA GLU A 62 0.36 -17.53 -8.71
C GLU A 62 0.11 -17.11 -10.17
N PRO A 63 0.32 -15.83 -10.50
CA PRO A 63 0.16 -15.34 -11.86
C PRO A 63 1.18 -15.98 -12.80
N LYS A 64 0.77 -16.28 -14.03
CA LYS A 64 1.69 -16.79 -15.08
C LYS A 64 2.65 -15.71 -15.56
N ASP A 65 2.18 -14.47 -15.59
CA ASP A 65 2.94 -13.30 -16.03
C ASP A 65 2.81 -12.21 -14.98
N ASP A 66 3.93 -11.62 -14.58
CA ASP A 66 3.98 -10.40 -13.77
C ASP A 66 4.45 -9.23 -14.66
N LYS A 67 3.53 -8.30 -14.89
CA LYS A 67 3.76 -7.10 -15.72
C LYS A 67 3.74 -5.82 -14.87
N ARG A 68 4.01 -5.94 -13.59
CA ARG A 68 4.20 -4.75 -12.77
C ARG A 68 5.54 -4.09 -13.14
N PRO A 69 5.59 -2.76 -13.18
CA PRO A 69 6.86 -2.07 -13.36
C PRO A 69 7.77 -2.31 -12.15
N GLU A 70 9.05 -2.34 -12.39
CA GLU A 70 10.04 -2.32 -11.32
C GLU A 70 9.97 -0.99 -10.56
N PRO A 71 9.99 -1.01 -9.21
CA PRO A 71 10.00 0.21 -8.43
C PRO A 71 11.33 0.94 -8.58
N ALA A 72 11.28 2.28 -8.55
CA ALA A 72 12.50 3.06 -8.52
C ALA A 72 13.25 2.87 -7.20
N GLY A 73 14.58 2.79 -7.29
CA GLY A 73 15.44 2.69 -6.12
C GLY A 73 15.41 3.93 -5.24
N SER A 74 15.77 3.74 -3.97
CA SER A 74 16.01 4.78 -2.98
C SER A 74 17.32 4.50 -2.25
N GLU A 75 18.10 5.55 -2.01
CA GLU A 75 19.33 5.47 -1.21
C GLU A 75 19.11 5.83 0.25
N ALA A 76 17.87 6.01 0.68
CA ALA A 76 17.53 6.34 2.05
C ALA A 76 18.04 5.30 3.04
N LYS A 77 18.90 5.71 3.96
CA LYS A 77 19.54 4.81 4.95
C LYS A 77 18.91 5.04 6.33
N PHE A 78 18.43 3.95 6.92
CA PHE A 78 17.98 3.95 8.29
C PHE A 78 19.18 3.94 9.25
N VAL A 79 19.30 4.95 10.10
CA VAL A 79 20.37 5.10 11.09
C VAL A 79 19.90 4.83 12.52
N GLY A 80 18.64 4.47 12.73
CA GLY A 80 18.09 4.14 14.04
C GLY A 80 18.55 2.78 14.55
N GLN A 81 18.39 2.55 15.85
CA GLN A 81 18.60 1.26 16.48
C GLN A 81 17.26 0.59 16.79
N LEU A 82 17.09 -0.64 16.32
CA LEU A 82 15.92 -1.46 16.63
C LEU A 82 16.10 -2.14 17.98
N ARG A 83 15.01 -2.26 18.74
CA ARG A 83 14.97 -2.79 20.10
C ARG A 83 14.44 -4.22 20.12
N ASP A 84 15.21 -5.17 20.63
CA ASP A 84 14.80 -6.57 20.76
C ASP A 84 13.69 -6.76 21.79
N ALA A 85 13.73 -6.00 22.88
CA ALA A 85 12.69 -6.03 23.92
C ALA A 85 11.27 -5.73 23.41
N THR A 86 11.15 -5.09 22.23
CA THR A 86 9.88 -4.80 21.57
C THR A 86 9.71 -5.58 20.26
N HIS A 87 10.47 -6.64 20.09
CA HIS A 87 10.42 -7.54 18.91
C HIS A 87 10.62 -6.83 17.55
N GLN A 88 11.28 -5.68 17.51
CA GLN A 88 11.44 -4.89 16.29
C GLN A 88 12.30 -5.60 15.26
N ASN A 89 13.39 -6.27 15.67
CA ASN A 89 14.24 -7.05 14.78
C ASN A 89 13.50 -8.26 14.19
N ALA A 90 12.72 -8.96 15.00
CA ALA A 90 11.90 -10.08 14.55
C ALA A 90 10.82 -9.63 13.55
N ALA A 91 10.17 -8.47 13.82
CA ALA A 91 9.18 -7.88 12.93
C ALA A 91 9.79 -7.45 11.58
N LEU A 92 10.99 -6.84 11.60
CA LEU A 92 11.74 -6.52 10.38
C LEU A 92 12.05 -7.78 9.57
N ALA A 93 12.61 -8.81 10.19
CA ALA A 93 12.96 -10.05 9.51
C ALA A 93 11.72 -10.73 8.89
N ALA A 94 10.62 -10.80 9.64
CA ALA A 94 9.36 -11.37 9.15
C ALA A 94 8.79 -10.58 7.97
N ALA A 95 8.81 -9.24 8.02
CA ALA A 95 8.32 -8.39 6.95
C ALA A 95 9.16 -8.55 5.66
N LEU A 96 10.49 -8.59 5.77
CA LEU A 96 11.36 -8.79 4.63
C LEU A 96 11.21 -10.18 4.00
N SER A 97 11.01 -11.21 4.83
CA SER A 97 10.78 -12.57 4.34
C SER A 97 9.41 -12.73 3.65
N ALA A 98 8.37 -12.11 4.20
CA ALA A 98 7.02 -12.18 3.64
C ALA A 98 6.83 -11.27 2.41
N GLY A 99 7.60 -10.19 2.30
CA GLY A 99 7.49 -9.18 1.25
C GLY A 99 6.25 -8.28 1.36
N HIS A 100 5.17 -8.75 1.96
CA HIS A 100 3.92 -8.02 2.17
C HIS A 100 3.11 -8.64 3.31
N GLY A 101 2.23 -7.85 3.91
CA GLY A 101 1.38 -8.32 4.99
C GLY A 101 0.89 -7.20 5.91
N VAL A 102 0.40 -7.61 7.07
CA VAL A 102 -0.04 -6.72 8.14
C VAL A 102 0.93 -6.82 9.31
N LEU A 103 1.55 -5.69 9.66
CA LEU A 103 2.42 -5.59 10.82
C LEU A 103 1.58 -5.25 12.07
N SER A 104 1.24 -6.27 12.85
CA SER A 104 0.47 -6.13 14.09
C SER A 104 1.41 -6.08 15.29
N LEU A 105 1.64 -4.88 15.80
CA LEU A 105 2.44 -4.62 17.00
C LEU A 105 1.63 -3.77 18.00
N PRO A 106 1.80 -3.97 19.31
CA PRO A 106 1.16 -3.13 20.33
C PRO A 106 1.49 -1.64 20.19
N CYS A 107 0.69 -0.78 20.84
CA CYS A 107 1.02 0.63 20.92
C CYS A 107 2.37 0.83 21.62
N GLY A 108 3.16 1.82 21.17
CA GLY A 108 4.48 2.09 21.75
C GLY A 108 5.62 1.17 21.30
N TYR A 109 5.35 0.09 20.58
CA TYR A 109 6.38 -0.85 20.09
C TYR A 109 7.17 -0.34 18.87
N GLY A 110 6.94 0.89 18.45
CA GLY A 110 7.75 1.55 17.41
C GLY A 110 7.43 1.08 15.99
N LYS A 111 6.15 0.89 15.67
CA LYS A 111 5.71 0.53 14.29
C LYS A 111 6.33 1.40 13.22
N THR A 112 6.35 2.71 13.43
CA THR A 112 6.94 3.68 12.50
C THR A 112 8.44 3.44 12.30
N THR A 113 9.18 3.19 13.37
CA THR A 113 10.62 2.90 13.32
C THR A 113 10.90 1.63 12.51
N VAL A 114 10.16 0.55 12.79
CA VAL A 114 10.28 -0.71 12.05
C VAL A 114 9.92 -0.53 10.58
N SER A 115 8.85 0.23 10.27
CA SER A 115 8.47 0.49 8.88
C SER A 115 9.53 1.26 8.10
N LEU A 116 10.20 2.25 8.72
CA LEU A 116 11.33 2.96 8.10
C LEU A 116 12.54 2.05 7.89
N ALA A 117 12.82 1.16 8.84
CA ALA A 117 13.88 0.16 8.67
C ALA A 117 13.56 -0.82 7.53
N ILE A 118 12.31 -1.26 7.39
CA ILE A 118 11.86 -2.10 6.28
C ILE A 118 12.05 -1.36 4.95
N ALA A 119 11.56 -0.13 4.82
CA ALA A 119 11.68 0.66 3.61
C ALA A 119 13.14 0.85 3.18
N SER A 120 14.02 1.20 4.12
CA SER A 120 15.45 1.33 3.86
C SER A 120 16.11 0.01 3.42
N LYS A 121 15.71 -1.12 4.00
CA LYS A 121 16.25 -2.44 3.63
C LYS A 121 15.76 -2.91 2.27
N LEU A 122 14.53 -2.58 1.89
CA LEU A 122 14.00 -2.86 0.56
C LEU A 122 14.67 -1.99 -0.52
N GLY A 123 15.12 -0.79 -0.17
CA GLY A 123 15.84 0.11 -1.08
C GLY A 123 14.97 0.69 -2.20
N TYR A 124 13.67 0.80 -2.01
CA TYR A 124 12.74 1.36 -2.98
C TYR A 124 12.11 2.66 -2.50
N ARG A 125 11.71 3.52 -3.44
CA ARG A 125 10.86 4.66 -3.13
C ARG A 125 9.59 4.18 -2.44
N THR A 126 9.25 4.80 -1.32
CA THR A 126 8.21 4.31 -0.43
C THR A 126 7.09 5.33 -0.27
N MET A 127 5.86 4.93 -0.59
CA MET A 127 4.67 5.74 -0.31
C MET A 127 4.07 5.36 1.04
N ILE A 128 3.84 6.38 1.87
CA ILE A 128 3.21 6.28 3.19
C ILE A 128 1.84 6.93 3.09
N ILE A 129 0.77 6.14 3.19
CA ILE A 129 -0.59 6.64 3.07
C ILE A 129 -1.16 6.87 4.47
N VAL A 130 -1.61 8.10 4.73
CA VAL A 130 -2.21 8.50 6.01
C VAL A 130 -3.54 9.23 5.78
N HIS A 131 -4.40 9.24 6.80
CA HIS A 131 -5.74 9.84 6.71
C HIS A 131 -5.90 11.13 7.53
N LYS A 132 -4.89 11.53 8.28
CA LYS A 132 -4.91 12.75 9.12
C LYS A 132 -3.58 13.50 9.03
N GLN A 133 -3.66 14.83 9.07
CA GLN A 133 -2.50 15.71 8.95
C GLN A 133 -1.44 15.44 10.03
N PHE A 134 -1.84 15.30 11.29
CA PHE A 134 -0.87 15.06 12.37
C PHE A 134 -0.06 13.77 12.18
N LEU A 135 -0.63 12.76 11.48
CA LEU A 135 0.12 11.54 11.13
C LEU A 135 1.16 11.84 10.05
N ALA A 136 0.81 12.67 9.06
CA ALA A 136 1.76 13.09 8.03
C ALA A 136 2.95 13.84 8.65
N ASP A 137 2.67 14.74 9.59
CA ASP A 137 3.70 15.50 10.30
C ASP A 137 4.58 14.59 11.16
N GLN A 138 3.97 13.64 11.88
CA GLN A 138 4.69 12.62 12.66
C GLN A 138 5.60 11.76 11.78
N TRP A 139 5.10 11.30 10.61
CA TRP A 139 5.93 10.53 9.67
C TRP A 139 7.11 11.34 9.15
N ARG A 140 6.88 12.62 8.81
CA ARG A 140 7.95 13.52 8.37
C ARG A 140 9.05 13.66 9.41
N GLU A 141 8.69 13.94 10.67
CA GLU A 141 9.65 14.03 11.78
C GLU A 141 10.43 12.73 11.95
N ARG A 142 9.77 11.58 11.88
CA ARG A 142 10.42 10.28 12.04
C ARG A 142 11.35 9.94 10.88
N ILE A 143 10.97 10.29 9.64
CA ILE A 143 11.87 10.13 8.48
C ILE A 143 13.13 10.99 8.68
N GLN A 144 12.97 12.24 9.03
CA GLN A 144 14.11 13.15 9.28
C GLN A 144 15.01 12.63 10.40
N GLN A 145 14.43 12.05 11.46
CA GLN A 145 15.16 11.49 12.58
C GLN A 145 15.93 10.21 12.23
N PHE A 146 15.28 9.27 11.53
CA PHE A 146 15.80 7.93 11.33
C PHE A 146 16.40 7.68 9.93
N CYS A 147 16.10 8.53 8.97
CA CYS A 147 16.65 8.49 7.63
C CYS A 147 17.15 9.90 7.21
N PRO A 148 18.15 10.46 7.93
CA PRO A 148 18.64 11.79 7.64
C PRO A 148 19.20 11.86 6.23
N GLY A 149 18.87 12.94 5.51
CA GLY A 149 19.26 13.12 4.11
C GLY A 149 18.28 12.52 3.09
N ALA A 150 17.31 11.69 3.52
CA ALA A 150 16.26 11.20 2.63
C ALA A 150 15.35 12.36 2.18
N THR A 151 14.99 12.34 0.90
CA THR A 151 14.05 13.30 0.32
C THR A 151 12.61 12.91 0.66
N ILE A 152 11.77 13.91 1.00
CA ILE A 152 10.39 13.71 1.43
C ILE A 152 9.45 14.53 0.55
N GLY A 153 8.60 13.86 -0.20
CA GLY A 153 7.54 14.47 -0.99
C GLY A 153 6.15 14.34 -0.36
N ILE A 154 5.21 15.11 -0.86
CA ILE A 154 3.82 15.14 -0.39
C ILE A 154 2.88 14.97 -1.57
N VAL A 155 1.85 14.13 -1.36
CA VAL A 155 0.66 14.06 -2.21
C VAL A 155 -0.56 14.47 -1.39
N GLN A 156 -0.90 15.75 -1.50
CA GLN A 156 -2.00 16.37 -0.76
C GLN A 156 -2.60 17.53 -1.54
N GLN A 157 -3.90 17.57 -1.69
CA GLN A 157 -4.59 18.60 -2.48
C GLN A 157 -3.96 18.72 -3.89
N ASP A 158 -3.41 19.87 -4.25
CA ASP A 158 -2.80 20.11 -5.57
C ASP A 158 -1.30 19.80 -5.61
N LYS A 159 -0.72 19.45 -4.46
CA LYS A 159 0.69 19.04 -4.40
C LYS A 159 0.83 17.58 -4.79
N LYS A 160 1.75 17.30 -5.71
CA LYS A 160 2.12 15.98 -6.18
C LYS A 160 3.63 15.87 -6.33
N GLU A 161 4.32 15.59 -5.24
CA GLU A 161 5.78 15.45 -5.17
C GLU A 161 6.09 13.94 -5.02
N VAL A 162 6.37 13.27 -6.14
CA VAL A 162 6.52 11.80 -6.18
C VAL A 162 7.94 11.33 -6.49
N GLU A 163 8.84 12.24 -6.89
CA GLU A 163 10.24 11.91 -7.21
C GLU A 163 11.15 12.02 -5.96
N CYS A 164 10.72 11.40 -4.85
CA CYS A 164 11.38 11.45 -3.55
C CYS A 164 11.56 10.03 -2.99
N ASP A 165 12.45 9.87 -2.02
CA ASP A 165 12.67 8.59 -1.33
C ASP A 165 11.42 8.15 -0.55
N PHE A 166 10.82 9.08 0.17
CA PHE A 166 9.56 8.88 0.87
C PHE A 166 8.49 9.85 0.36
N ILE A 167 7.31 9.34 0.08
CA ILE A 167 6.16 10.13 -0.34
C ILE A 167 5.07 9.97 0.71
N ILE A 168 4.69 11.05 1.38
CA ILE A 168 3.58 11.05 2.34
C ILE A 168 2.31 11.47 1.60
N ALA A 169 1.37 10.55 1.44
CA ALA A 169 0.15 10.77 0.69
C ALA A 169 -1.09 10.78 1.60
N MET A 170 -1.95 11.78 1.39
CA MET A 170 -3.23 11.85 2.09
C MET A 170 -4.25 10.94 1.39
N LEU A 171 -4.84 10.01 2.16
CA LEU A 171 -5.83 9.07 1.65
C LEU A 171 -6.99 9.76 0.94
N GLN A 172 -7.47 10.88 1.49
CA GLN A 172 -8.55 11.68 0.90
C GLN A 172 -8.15 12.23 -0.48
N SER A 173 -6.92 12.72 -0.62
CA SER A 173 -6.43 13.21 -1.91
C SER A 173 -6.35 12.08 -2.94
N LEU A 174 -5.84 10.91 -2.54
CA LEU A 174 -5.76 9.74 -3.42
C LEU A 174 -7.14 9.20 -3.83
N SER A 175 -8.16 9.31 -2.97
CA SER A 175 -9.50 8.78 -3.22
C SER A 175 -10.41 9.73 -4.00
N LEU A 176 -10.21 11.04 -3.86
CA LEU A 176 -11.11 12.06 -4.44
C LEU A 176 -10.60 12.64 -5.76
N LYS A 177 -9.31 12.52 -6.05
CA LYS A 177 -8.70 13.01 -7.28
C LYS A 177 -8.46 11.89 -8.27
N GLU A 178 -8.58 12.20 -9.55
CA GLU A 178 -8.18 11.31 -10.61
C GLU A 178 -6.65 11.40 -10.80
N TYR A 179 -5.98 10.29 -10.56
CA TYR A 179 -4.57 10.11 -10.86
C TYR A 179 -4.41 9.09 -11.98
N SER A 180 -3.49 9.33 -12.89
CA SER A 180 -3.06 8.32 -13.84
C SER A 180 -2.04 7.37 -13.21
N PHE A 181 -1.89 6.17 -13.74
CA PHE A 181 -0.84 5.25 -13.28
C PHE A 181 0.57 5.81 -13.51
N SER A 182 0.77 6.64 -14.55
CA SER A 182 2.03 7.32 -14.80
C SER A 182 2.43 8.31 -13.71
N ASP A 183 1.45 8.83 -12.95
CA ASP A 183 1.72 9.74 -11.84
C ASP A 183 2.52 9.10 -10.70
N PHE A 184 2.48 7.78 -10.59
CA PHE A 184 3.15 6.99 -9.54
C PHE A 184 4.08 5.91 -10.11
N GLU A 185 4.61 6.12 -11.30
CA GLU A 185 5.40 5.11 -12.02
C GLU A 185 6.68 4.73 -11.29
N SER A 186 7.26 5.67 -10.56
CA SER A 186 8.46 5.47 -9.76
C SER A 186 8.22 4.73 -8.43
N ILE A 187 6.95 4.53 -8.05
CA ILE A 187 6.59 3.82 -6.82
C ILE A 187 6.15 2.42 -7.20
N GLY A 188 6.89 1.41 -6.76
CA GLY A 188 6.52 0.02 -6.97
C GLY A 188 5.21 -0.37 -6.30
N THR A 189 4.53 -1.33 -6.84
CA THR A 189 3.25 -1.86 -6.34
C THR A 189 3.40 -3.29 -5.85
#